data_0dfadad8086c936b5845018951163892
#
_entry.id   0dfadad8086c936b5845018951163892
#
_cell.length_a   1.000
_cell.length_b   1.000
_cell.length_c   1.000
_cell.angle_alpha   90.00
_cell.angle_beta   90.00
_cell.angle_gamma   90.00
#
_symmetry.space_group_name_H-M   'P 1'
#
loop_
_entity.id
_entity.type
_entity.pdbx_description
1 polymer ?
#
loop_
_entity_poly.entity_id
_entity_poly.type
_entity_poly.pdbx_seq_one_letter_code
_entity_poly.pdbx_strand_id
1 'polypeptide(L)'
;MNWKICTLAIVAGMSIFTSCSDDDDPVIGNGDENEKDQTIVENNGTLEGSITSNLTLKSGNTYYLNGEYIVKEGATLNIESGVKIIAKYDDRVDFILIEQGGKINAQGTAESPIVMTSSKEEPGAWGGIHICGKAHTNAEGGKGSSEIGGAAYGGNDDADNSGVLKYVRVEYTGYAFDEEHEANGISFYGVGNGTTIENCEAYKGSDDGFEFFGGSVNVKNMVVVSCSDDSFDWTEGWNGKGENLVAFQEAESTLGYDCDCLIEADNNENNYSATPVSHPVLKHLILMGNGGSKQGVRLRRGTEVEIDNAQIGGKSLTLAVESTETENALKNGISKLVHVNISGTLDSKEGIYTNEQFVSEGNLDGQSFAYSTLTDIANECTWMKGWTK
;
A
#
# COMPACT_ATOMS: atom_id res chain seq x y z
N MET A 1 -55.44 -10.68 20.37
CA MET A 1 -56.65 -10.09 19.74
C MET A 1 -56.19 -9.34 18.50
N ASN A 2 -56.59 -9.89 17.38
CA ASN A 2 -56.55 -9.40 15.98
C ASN A 2 -55.21 -8.99 15.31
N TRP A 3 -54.71 -9.93 14.59
CA TRP A 3 -53.87 -9.84 13.41
C TRP A 3 -54.59 -9.16 12.25
N LYS A 4 -53.91 -8.31 11.50
CA LYS A 4 -54.33 -7.97 10.12
C LYS A 4 -53.14 -8.18 9.19
N ILE A 5 -53.29 -9.19 8.34
CA ILE A 5 -52.45 -9.51 7.17
C ILE A 5 -52.85 -8.51 6.07
N CYS A 6 -51.88 -7.83 5.46
CA CYS A 6 -52.05 -7.14 4.17
C CYS A 6 -51.26 -7.85 3.09
N THR A 7 -52.00 -8.48 2.21
CA THR A 7 -51.53 -9.07 0.94
C THR A 7 -51.31 -7.96 -0.08
N LEU A 8 -50.16 -7.90 -0.73
CA LEU A 8 -49.93 -7.02 -1.87
C LEU A 8 -49.83 -7.86 -3.15
N ALA A 9 -50.64 -7.51 -4.12
CA ALA A 9 -50.81 -8.19 -5.39
C ALA A 9 -49.75 -7.75 -6.40
N ILE A 10 -49.17 -8.74 -7.09
CA ILE A 10 -48.26 -8.59 -8.24
C ILE A 10 -49.14 -8.31 -9.47
N VAL A 11 -48.85 -7.23 -10.21
CA VAL A 11 -49.35 -6.99 -11.56
C VAL A 11 -48.22 -7.15 -12.54
N ALA A 12 -48.22 -8.23 -13.31
CA ALA A 12 -47.38 -8.46 -14.45
C ALA A 12 -48.01 -7.76 -15.69
N GLY A 13 -47.26 -6.84 -16.29
CA GLY A 13 -47.62 -6.25 -17.59
C GLY A 13 -46.74 -6.87 -18.70
N MET A 14 -47.32 -7.78 -19.45
CA MET A 14 -46.78 -8.25 -20.73
C MET A 14 -47.15 -7.27 -21.83
N SER A 15 -46.19 -6.75 -22.54
CA SER A 15 -46.40 -6.07 -23.84
C SER A 15 -45.72 -6.88 -24.94
N ILE A 16 -46.55 -7.52 -25.78
CA ILE A 16 -46.15 -8.25 -26.98
C ILE A 16 -46.22 -7.24 -28.12
N PHE A 17 -45.12 -7.08 -28.86
CA PHE A 17 -45.15 -6.53 -30.22
C PHE A 17 -44.59 -7.57 -31.18
N THR A 18 -45.47 -8.05 -32.06
CA THR A 18 -45.16 -8.83 -33.25
C THR A 18 -45.00 -7.89 -34.46
N SER A 19 -43.98 -8.04 -35.25
CA SER A 19 -43.99 -7.73 -36.65
C SER A 19 -43.01 -8.59 -37.41
N CYS A 20 -43.48 -9.14 -38.53
CA CYS A 20 -42.85 -10.12 -39.41
C CYS A 20 -41.95 -9.51 -40.48
N SER A 21 -41.01 -10.37 -40.92
CA SER A 21 -40.47 -10.65 -42.27
C SER A 21 -39.52 -9.60 -42.89
N ASP A 22 -38.37 -9.97 -43.45
CA ASP A 22 -38.07 -10.95 -44.46
C ASP A 22 -36.57 -11.34 -44.48
N ASP A 23 -36.29 -12.44 -45.15
CA ASP A 23 -35.06 -13.17 -45.33
C ASP A 23 -33.87 -12.35 -45.84
N ASP A 24 -32.65 -12.63 -45.27
CA ASP A 24 -31.45 -12.98 -46.05
C ASP A 24 -30.38 -13.62 -45.17
N ASP A 25 -29.68 -14.58 -45.74
CA ASP A 25 -28.82 -15.61 -45.19
C ASP A 25 -27.44 -15.12 -44.60
N PRO A 26 -26.69 -15.95 -43.86
CA PRO A 26 -25.80 -15.50 -42.80
C PRO A 26 -24.37 -15.23 -43.24
N VAL A 27 -23.82 -14.10 -42.82
CA VAL A 27 -22.36 -13.91 -42.73
C VAL A 27 -21.88 -14.36 -41.37
N ILE A 28 -21.17 -15.48 -41.34
CA ILE A 28 -20.45 -15.96 -40.14
C ILE A 28 -19.30 -14.98 -39.91
N GLY A 29 -19.50 -14.06 -39.00
CA GLY A 29 -18.45 -13.26 -38.38
C GLY A 29 -18.03 -13.93 -37.09
N ASN A 30 -16.78 -14.40 -36.98
CA ASN A 30 -16.16 -14.77 -35.72
C ASN A 30 -16.18 -13.56 -34.81
N GLY A 31 -17.15 -13.51 -33.91
CA GLY A 31 -17.14 -12.61 -32.76
C GLY A 31 -16.19 -13.13 -31.69
N ASP A 32 -15.17 -12.39 -31.35
CA ASP A 32 -14.35 -12.60 -30.16
C ASP A 32 -15.27 -12.57 -28.94
N GLU A 33 -15.51 -13.73 -28.36
CA GLU A 33 -16.16 -13.88 -27.05
C GLU A 33 -15.19 -13.43 -25.95
N ASN A 34 -15.10 -12.14 -25.67
CA ASN A 34 -14.44 -11.61 -24.46
C ASN A 34 -14.75 -10.14 -24.12
N GLU A 35 -15.88 -9.59 -24.50
CA GLU A 35 -16.40 -8.39 -23.81
C GLU A 35 -17.31 -8.82 -22.67
N LYS A 36 -16.70 -9.14 -21.51
CA LYS A 36 -17.44 -9.17 -20.23
C LYS A 36 -17.95 -7.76 -19.97
N ASP A 37 -19.23 -7.64 -19.64
CA ASP A 37 -19.91 -6.40 -19.28
C ASP A 37 -19.01 -5.43 -18.49
N GLN A 38 -18.55 -4.36 -19.13
CA GLN A 38 -17.86 -3.26 -18.49
C GLN A 38 -18.87 -2.17 -18.15
N THR A 39 -19.14 -1.98 -16.88
CA THR A 39 -19.88 -0.80 -16.42
C THR A 39 -18.95 0.42 -16.48
N ILE A 40 -19.39 1.50 -17.10
CA ILE A 40 -18.70 2.78 -17.15
C ILE A 40 -19.42 3.74 -16.20
N VAL A 41 -18.70 4.28 -15.22
CA VAL A 41 -19.24 5.37 -14.38
C VAL A 41 -19.02 6.69 -15.13
N GLU A 42 -20.06 7.47 -15.25
CA GLU A 42 -19.99 8.80 -15.86
C GLU A 42 -19.08 9.75 -15.07
N ASN A 43 -18.56 10.75 -15.76
CA ASN A 43 -17.71 11.79 -15.16
C ASN A 43 -18.42 12.42 -13.93
N ASN A 44 -17.66 12.63 -12.84
CA ASN A 44 -18.12 13.09 -11.54
C ASN A 44 -19.08 12.12 -10.81
N GLY A 45 -19.08 10.85 -11.19
CA GLY A 45 -19.83 9.81 -10.49
C GLY A 45 -19.33 9.57 -9.07
N THR A 46 -20.23 9.07 -8.22
CA THR A 46 -19.90 8.67 -6.85
C THR A 46 -19.59 7.19 -6.81
N LEU A 47 -18.50 6.83 -6.14
CA LEU A 47 -18.07 5.46 -5.83
C LEU A 47 -18.56 5.15 -4.42
N GLU A 48 -19.46 4.18 -4.26
CA GLU A 48 -19.97 3.73 -2.97
C GLU A 48 -20.42 2.27 -3.01
N GLY A 49 -20.35 1.57 -1.90
CA GLY A 49 -20.77 0.18 -1.75
C GLY A 49 -19.80 -0.80 -2.40
N SER A 50 -20.25 -1.70 -3.27
CA SER A 50 -19.39 -2.74 -3.83
C SER A 50 -19.66 -3.03 -5.30
N ILE A 51 -18.62 -3.51 -6.01
CA ILE A 51 -18.72 -4.03 -7.38
C ILE A 51 -18.47 -5.54 -7.42
N THR A 52 -19.26 -6.24 -8.23
CA THR A 52 -19.16 -7.68 -8.50
C THR A 52 -18.87 -7.98 -9.98
N SER A 53 -18.70 -6.96 -10.79
CA SER A 53 -18.31 -7.01 -12.20
C SER A 53 -17.30 -5.91 -12.51
N ASN A 54 -16.65 -5.99 -13.67
CA ASN A 54 -15.61 -5.01 -14.02
C ASN A 54 -16.22 -3.62 -14.20
N LEU A 55 -15.49 -2.62 -13.65
CA LEU A 55 -15.86 -1.21 -13.73
C LEU A 55 -14.66 -0.41 -14.22
N THR A 56 -14.90 0.61 -15.06
CA THR A 56 -13.83 1.47 -15.56
C THR A 56 -14.09 2.93 -15.25
N LEU A 57 -13.12 3.56 -14.60
CA LEU A 57 -13.03 5.01 -14.39
C LEU A 57 -12.20 5.61 -15.52
N LYS A 58 -12.82 6.53 -16.28
CA LYS A 58 -12.25 7.05 -17.54
C LYS A 58 -11.27 8.19 -17.30
N SER A 59 -10.22 8.21 -18.13
CA SER A 59 -9.13 9.19 -18.13
C SER A 59 -9.61 10.63 -18.07
N GLY A 60 -8.88 11.45 -17.29
CA GLY A 60 -9.13 12.88 -17.15
C GLY A 60 -10.38 13.26 -16.36
N ASN A 61 -11.07 12.29 -15.78
CA ASN A 61 -12.28 12.53 -14.99
C ASN A 61 -11.98 12.58 -13.50
N THR A 62 -12.89 13.21 -12.76
CA THR A 62 -12.90 13.22 -11.30
C THR A 62 -14.07 12.40 -10.79
N TYR A 63 -13.82 11.57 -9.79
CA TYR A 63 -14.82 10.74 -9.11
C TYR A 63 -14.80 11.05 -7.61
N TYR A 64 -15.90 10.77 -6.92
CA TYR A 64 -16.03 11.03 -5.49
C TYR A 64 -16.23 9.72 -4.75
N LEU A 65 -15.37 9.45 -3.78
CA LEU A 65 -15.53 8.31 -2.87
C LEU A 65 -16.48 8.72 -1.74
N ASN A 66 -17.39 7.84 -1.37
CA ASN A 66 -18.44 8.13 -0.41
C ASN A 66 -18.73 6.90 0.47
N GLY A 67 -17.98 6.76 1.55
CA GLY A 67 -17.95 5.58 2.37
C GLY A 67 -17.07 4.47 1.77
N GLU A 68 -17.31 3.24 2.17
CA GLU A 68 -16.59 2.06 1.67
C GLU A 68 -16.83 1.82 0.17
N TYR A 69 -15.77 1.46 -0.54
CA TYR A 69 -15.86 1.00 -1.93
C TYR A 69 -15.11 -0.31 -2.12
N ILE A 70 -15.86 -1.40 -2.25
CA ILE A 70 -15.33 -2.76 -2.16
C ILE A 70 -15.34 -3.43 -3.54
N VAL A 71 -14.18 -3.95 -3.95
CA VAL A 71 -14.03 -4.77 -5.16
C VAL A 71 -14.08 -6.24 -4.77
N LYS A 72 -15.19 -6.90 -5.10
CA LYS A 72 -15.45 -8.30 -4.75
C LYS A 72 -14.71 -9.27 -5.66
N GLU A 73 -14.60 -10.54 -5.23
CA GLU A 73 -13.99 -11.62 -6.01
C GLU A 73 -14.56 -11.67 -7.45
N GLY A 74 -13.68 -11.79 -8.42
CA GLY A 74 -14.00 -11.83 -9.86
C GLY A 74 -14.23 -10.47 -10.52
N ALA A 75 -14.34 -9.38 -9.76
CA ALA A 75 -14.44 -8.02 -10.29
C ALA A 75 -13.06 -7.37 -10.46
N THR A 76 -12.97 -6.42 -11.38
CA THR A 76 -11.79 -5.55 -11.54
C THR A 76 -12.21 -4.08 -11.58
N LEU A 77 -11.61 -3.28 -10.71
CA LEU A 77 -11.69 -1.82 -10.79
C LEU A 77 -10.56 -1.32 -11.71
N ASN A 78 -10.92 -0.91 -12.93
CA ASN A 78 -9.97 -0.30 -13.87
C ASN A 78 -9.97 1.21 -13.69
N ILE A 79 -8.79 1.82 -13.52
CA ILE A 79 -8.61 3.26 -13.36
C ILE A 79 -7.62 3.73 -14.41
N GLU A 80 -8.12 4.51 -15.37
CA GLU A 80 -7.30 5.05 -16.45
C GLU A 80 -6.42 6.22 -15.98
N SER A 81 -5.37 6.54 -16.75
CA SER A 81 -4.41 7.59 -16.41
C SER A 81 -5.07 8.96 -16.24
N GLY A 82 -4.57 9.75 -15.27
CA GLY A 82 -5.07 11.09 -14.98
C GLY A 82 -6.44 11.15 -14.29
N VAL A 83 -6.97 10.01 -13.86
CA VAL A 83 -8.16 9.97 -13.01
C VAL A 83 -7.84 10.59 -11.65
N LYS A 84 -8.77 11.39 -11.13
CA LYS A 84 -8.74 11.87 -9.75
C LYS A 84 -9.91 11.27 -8.96
N ILE A 85 -9.62 10.67 -7.80
CA ILE A 85 -10.62 10.20 -6.83
C ILE A 85 -10.52 11.08 -5.59
N ILE A 86 -11.65 11.65 -5.16
CA ILE A 86 -11.73 12.55 -4.00
C ILE A 86 -12.65 11.95 -2.94
N ALA A 87 -12.11 11.56 -1.81
CA ALA A 87 -12.86 11.18 -0.62
C ALA A 87 -13.65 12.39 -0.10
N LYS A 88 -14.92 12.22 0.22
CA LYS A 88 -15.83 13.34 0.52
C LYS A 88 -15.59 13.97 1.87
N TYR A 89 -15.04 13.21 2.83
CA TYR A 89 -14.87 13.66 4.20
C TYR A 89 -16.19 14.13 4.82
N ASP A 90 -17.12 13.23 4.97
CA ASP A 90 -18.41 13.41 5.65
C ASP A 90 -18.49 12.54 6.93
N ASP A 91 -19.68 12.15 7.34
CA ASP A 91 -19.90 11.30 8.52
C ASP A 91 -19.57 9.82 8.28
N ARG A 92 -19.12 9.44 7.07
CA ARG A 92 -18.71 8.08 6.69
C ARG A 92 -17.21 8.01 6.49
N VAL A 93 -16.64 6.86 6.80
CA VAL A 93 -15.21 6.61 6.49
C VAL A 93 -15.08 6.18 5.05
N ASP A 94 -14.34 6.95 4.28
CA ASP A 94 -14.06 6.67 2.88
C ASP A 94 -12.83 5.78 2.76
N PHE A 95 -12.93 4.62 2.11
CA PHE A 95 -11.77 3.75 1.78
C PHE A 95 -12.06 2.87 0.57
N ILE A 96 -10.99 2.34 -0.05
CA ILE A 96 -11.08 1.37 -1.15
C ILE A 96 -10.54 0.04 -0.66
N LEU A 97 -11.34 -1.03 -0.75
CA LEU A 97 -10.96 -2.38 -0.34
C LEU A 97 -11.05 -3.34 -1.54
N ILE A 98 -9.95 -4.02 -1.81
CA ILE A 98 -9.87 -5.09 -2.79
C ILE A 98 -9.88 -6.42 -2.03
N GLU A 99 -10.99 -7.14 -2.05
CA GLU A 99 -11.10 -8.45 -1.42
C GLU A 99 -10.31 -9.53 -2.20
N GLN A 100 -10.02 -10.66 -1.55
CA GLN A 100 -9.37 -11.80 -2.20
C GLN A 100 -10.08 -12.19 -3.51
N GLY A 101 -9.31 -12.22 -4.61
CA GLY A 101 -9.84 -12.52 -5.95
C GLY A 101 -10.50 -11.34 -6.67
N GLY A 102 -10.69 -10.19 -6.00
CA GLY A 102 -10.91 -8.91 -6.62
C GLY A 102 -9.60 -8.34 -7.18
N LYS A 103 -9.67 -7.35 -8.08
CA LYS A 103 -8.49 -6.70 -8.67
C LYS A 103 -8.65 -5.20 -8.78
N ILE A 104 -7.53 -4.50 -8.60
CA ILE A 104 -7.39 -3.10 -9.00
C ILE A 104 -6.39 -2.99 -10.15
N ASN A 105 -6.76 -2.29 -11.21
CA ASN A 105 -5.90 -2.04 -12.36
C ASN A 105 -5.81 -0.53 -12.60
N ALA A 106 -4.95 0.13 -11.82
CA ALA A 106 -4.74 1.57 -11.84
C ALA A 106 -3.41 1.87 -12.53
N GLN A 107 -3.47 2.34 -13.78
CA GLN A 107 -2.29 2.60 -14.59
C GLN A 107 -2.24 4.06 -15.04
N GLY A 108 -1.59 4.90 -14.23
CA GLY A 108 -1.22 6.26 -14.61
C GLY A 108 0.03 6.32 -15.48
N THR A 109 0.50 7.52 -15.74
CA THR A 109 1.82 7.82 -16.33
C THR A 109 2.50 8.94 -15.55
N ALA A 110 3.78 9.20 -15.81
CA ALA A 110 4.48 10.29 -15.14
C ALA A 110 3.84 11.66 -15.44
N GLU A 111 3.29 11.86 -16.64
CA GLU A 111 2.63 13.11 -17.07
C GLU A 111 1.15 13.18 -16.65
N SER A 112 0.56 12.04 -16.32
CA SER A 112 -0.86 11.90 -15.96
C SER A 112 -1.03 10.84 -14.86
N PRO A 113 -0.51 11.08 -13.65
CA PRO A 113 -0.66 10.15 -12.53
C PRO A 113 -2.14 10.03 -12.12
N ILE A 114 -2.48 8.91 -11.51
CA ILE A 114 -3.75 8.73 -10.82
C ILE A 114 -3.59 9.33 -9.42
N VAL A 115 -4.50 10.21 -9.03
CA VAL A 115 -4.46 10.86 -7.71
C VAL A 115 -5.69 10.49 -6.90
N MET A 116 -5.47 9.90 -5.74
CA MET A 116 -6.51 9.60 -4.76
C MET A 116 -6.26 10.44 -3.51
N THR A 117 -7.20 11.32 -3.19
CA THR A 117 -7.04 12.35 -2.17
C THR A 117 -8.35 12.58 -1.43
N SER A 118 -8.37 13.52 -0.49
CA SER A 118 -9.60 13.94 0.20
C SER A 118 -9.98 15.37 -0.17
N SER A 119 -11.26 15.69 -0.01
CA SER A 119 -11.75 17.07 -0.07
C SER A 119 -11.19 17.92 1.07
N LYS A 120 -10.77 17.30 2.17
CA LYS A 120 -10.02 17.90 3.26
C LYS A 120 -8.56 17.48 3.14
N GLU A 121 -7.71 18.41 2.80
CA GLU A 121 -6.27 18.17 2.62
C GLU A 121 -5.54 18.19 3.97
N GLU A 122 -5.91 17.25 4.85
CA GLU A 122 -5.32 17.05 6.17
C GLU A 122 -5.03 15.55 6.41
N PRO A 123 -3.93 15.19 7.09
CA PRO A 123 -3.68 13.80 7.48
C PRO A 123 -4.88 13.18 8.20
N GLY A 124 -5.17 11.91 7.93
CA GLY A 124 -6.31 11.20 8.52
C GLY A 124 -7.66 11.47 7.87
N ALA A 125 -7.70 12.17 6.74
CA ALA A 125 -8.97 12.57 6.13
C ALA A 125 -9.73 11.41 5.44
N TRP A 126 -9.08 10.28 5.15
CA TRP A 126 -9.72 9.09 4.57
C TRP A 126 -8.87 7.83 4.78
N GLY A 127 -9.46 6.67 4.52
CA GLY A 127 -8.91 5.38 4.89
C GLY A 127 -8.03 4.69 3.82
N GLY A 128 -7.55 5.35 2.79
CA GLY A 128 -6.58 4.76 1.86
C GLY A 128 -7.08 3.57 1.03
N ILE A 129 -6.13 2.70 0.63
CA ILE A 129 -6.38 1.52 -0.20
C ILE A 129 -5.92 0.26 0.54
N HIS A 130 -6.78 -0.74 0.63
CA HIS A 130 -6.51 -2.03 1.27
C HIS A 130 -6.63 -3.14 0.24
N ILE A 131 -5.58 -3.98 0.09
CA ILE A 131 -5.52 -5.05 -0.90
C ILE A 131 -5.31 -6.39 -0.19
N CYS A 132 -6.28 -7.30 -0.29
CA CYS A 132 -6.25 -8.61 0.32
C CYS A 132 -5.93 -9.68 -0.73
N GLY A 133 -4.78 -10.34 -0.59
CA GLY A 133 -4.29 -11.40 -1.49
C GLY A 133 -4.38 -12.80 -0.86
N LYS A 134 -3.97 -13.79 -1.65
CA LYS A 134 -4.00 -15.23 -1.32
C LYS A 134 -2.59 -15.81 -1.05
N ALA A 135 -1.55 -14.93 -0.95
CA ALA A 135 -0.21 -15.34 -0.59
C ALA A 135 -0.10 -15.64 0.92
N HIS A 136 1.06 -16.11 1.35
CA HIS A 136 1.28 -16.50 2.74
C HIS A 136 1.18 -15.34 3.73
N THR A 137 0.85 -15.66 4.97
CA THR A 137 1.08 -14.86 6.16
C THR A 137 1.53 -15.79 7.28
N ASN A 138 2.34 -15.31 8.21
CA ASN A 138 2.69 -16.04 9.42
C ASN A 138 1.76 -15.72 10.61
N ALA A 139 0.66 -15.00 10.37
CA ALA A 139 -0.42 -14.90 11.33
C ALA A 139 -0.96 -16.26 11.71
N GLU A 140 -1.62 -16.39 12.85
CA GLU A 140 -2.12 -17.68 13.38
C GLU A 140 -3.01 -18.39 12.36
N GLY A 141 -2.65 -19.62 12.02
CA GLY A 141 -3.36 -20.42 11.02
C GLY A 141 -3.13 -20.04 9.56
N GLY A 142 -2.17 -19.15 9.27
CA GLY A 142 -1.82 -18.70 7.91
C GLY A 142 -2.90 -17.86 7.24
N LYS A 143 -3.71 -17.15 8.02
CA LYS A 143 -4.80 -16.28 7.57
C LYS A 143 -4.98 -15.12 8.54
N GLY A 144 -5.46 -14.00 8.03
CA GLY A 144 -5.81 -12.83 8.82
C GLY A 144 -7.10 -12.18 8.34
N SER A 145 -7.44 -11.10 9.00
CA SER A 145 -8.53 -10.19 8.66
C SER A 145 -7.94 -8.79 8.56
N SER A 146 -8.20 -8.09 7.46
CA SER A 146 -7.68 -6.72 7.30
C SER A 146 -8.20 -5.81 8.41
N GLU A 147 -7.37 -4.91 8.89
CA GLU A 147 -7.71 -3.93 9.93
C GLU A 147 -8.93 -3.12 9.53
N ILE A 148 -8.96 -2.71 8.28
CA ILE A 148 -10.06 -1.94 7.72
C ILE A 148 -10.94 -2.84 6.86
N GLY A 149 -12.26 -2.80 7.12
CA GLY A 149 -13.27 -3.56 6.40
C GLY A 149 -13.36 -5.05 6.76
N GLY A 150 -12.45 -5.59 7.59
CA GLY A 150 -12.51 -6.95 8.11
C GLY A 150 -12.46 -8.04 7.03
N ALA A 151 -11.79 -7.79 5.89
CA ALA A 151 -11.72 -8.73 4.78
C ALA A 151 -10.66 -9.81 5.04
N ALA A 152 -10.97 -11.05 4.67
CA ALA A 152 -10.03 -12.16 4.81
C ALA A 152 -8.83 -12.02 3.87
N TYR A 153 -7.63 -12.37 4.36
CA TYR A 153 -6.41 -12.49 3.55
C TYR A 153 -5.57 -13.70 3.94
N GLY A 154 -4.53 -13.96 3.16
CA GLY A 154 -3.62 -15.06 3.41
C GLY A 154 -4.04 -16.35 2.70
N GLY A 155 -3.11 -17.26 2.60
CA GLY A 155 -3.25 -18.53 1.88
C GLY A 155 -1.89 -19.15 1.56
N ASN A 156 -1.77 -19.78 0.38
CA ASN A 156 -0.54 -20.45 -0.05
C ASN A 156 -0.18 -20.15 -1.52
N ASP A 157 -0.77 -19.09 -2.09
CA ASP A 157 -0.50 -18.72 -3.48
C ASP A 157 0.38 -17.48 -3.54
N ASP A 158 1.69 -17.66 -3.39
CA ASP A 158 2.65 -16.56 -3.47
C ASP A 158 2.73 -15.91 -4.85
N ALA A 159 2.13 -16.52 -5.87
CA ALA A 159 1.98 -15.95 -7.20
C ALA A 159 0.62 -15.25 -7.41
N ASP A 160 -0.18 -15.09 -6.34
CA ASP A 160 -1.45 -14.36 -6.38
C ASP A 160 -1.29 -13.00 -7.05
N ASN A 161 -2.33 -12.60 -7.77
CA ASN A 161 -2.35 -11.37 -8.55
C ASN A 161 -3.61 -10.55 -8.25
N SER A 162 -3.43 -9.53 -7.44
CA SER A 162 -4.47 -8.56 -7.08
C SER A 162 -4.55 -7.35 -8.04
N GLY A 163 -3.72 -7.33 -9.10
CA GLY A 163 -3.80 -6.31 -10.16
C GLY A 163 -2.51 -5.51 -10.37
N VAL A 164 -2.68 -4.23 -10.69
CA VAL A 164 -1.59 -3.32 -11.06
C VAL A 164 -1.82 -1.95 -10.44
N LEU A 165 -0.82 -1.40 -9.75
CA LEU A 165 -0.74 0.01 -9.39
C LEU A 165 0.51 0.60 -10.04
N LYS A 166 0.32 1.59 -10.92
CA LYS A 166 1.41 2.34 -11.55
C LYS A 166 1.11 3.82 -11.60
N TYR A 167 2.06 4.64 -11.17
CA TYR A 167 1.91 6.09 -11.07
C TYR A 167 0.63 6.47 -10.33
N VAL A 168 0.51 5.93 -9.13
CA VAL A 168 -0.61 6.18 -8.21
C VAL A 168 -0.10 6.97 -7.02
N ARG A 169 -0.76 8.08 -6.71
CA ARG A 169 -0.50 8.87 -5.52
C ARG A 169 -1.72 8.86 -4.61
N VAL A 170 -1.51 8.47 -3.35
CA VAL A 170 -2.49 8.59 -2.27
C VAL A 170 -2.09 9.73 -1.35
N GLU A 171 -3.03 10.59 -1.00
CA GLU A 171 -2.74 11.78 -0.22
C GLU A 171 -3.70 11.89 0.96
N TYR A 172 -3.20 12.27 2.15
CA TYR A 172 -3.99 12.58 3.35
C TYR A 172 -4.79 11.40 3.90
N THR A 173 -4.25 10.21 3.77
CA THR A 173 -4.77 8.95 4.35
C THR A 173 -4.57 8.88 5.86
N GLY A 174 -4.88 7.77 6.49
CA GLY A 174 -4.56 7.53 7.89
C GLY A 174 -5.76 7.68 8.82
N TYR A 175 -7.00 7.49 8.33
CA TYR A 175 -8.19 7.59 9.20
C TYR A 175 -8.11 6.54 10.33
N ALA A 176 -8.16 7.03 11.58
CA ALA A 176 -8.20 6.17 12.75
C ALA A 176 -9.66 5.78 13.06
N PHE A 177 -9.96 4.47 13.02
CA PHE A 177 -11.26 3.92 13.41
C PHE A 177 -11.38 3.82 14.92
N ASP A 178 -10.29 3.44 15.57
CA ASP A 178 -10.09 3.39 17.03
C ASP A 178 -8.58 3.45 17.33
N GLU A 179 -8.16 3.16 18.56
CA GLU A 179 -6.75 3.22 19.00
C GLU A 179 -5.89 2.03 18.48
N GLU A 180 -6.52 1.00 17.88
CA GLU A 180 -5.86 -0.24 17.41
C GLU A 180 -6.04 -0.47 15.91
N HIS A 181 -6.90 0.32 15.24
CA HIS A 181 -7.22 0.16 13.81
C HIS A 181 -7.12 1.50 13.11
N GLU A 182 -6.01 1.72 12.48
CA GLU A 182 -5.73 2.90 11.67
C GLU A 182 -5.54 2.50 10.21
N ALA A 183 -5.74 3.44 9.32
CA ALA A 183 -5.71 3.17 7.88
C ALA A 183 -4.47 3.77 7.24
N ASN A 184 -3.63 2.96 6.68
CA ASN A 184 -2.42 3.35 5.96
C ASN A 184 -2.70 4.09 4.65
N GLY A 185 -1.65 4.52 3.98
CA GLY A 185 -1.71 4.95 2.58
C GLY A 185 -2.18 3.83 1.69
N ILE A 186 -1.41 2.74 1.63
CA ILE A 186 -1.79 1.48 0.98
C ILE A 186 -1.33 0.31 1.85
N SER A 187 -2.27 -0.54 2.26
CA SER A 187 -1.99 -1.77 2.99
C SER A 187 -2.02 -2.99 2.06
N PHE A 188 -1.02 -3.85 2.15
CA PHE A 188 -0.87 -5.07 1.37
C PHE A 188 -1.00 -6.30 2.27
N TYR A 189 -2.18 -6.88 2.37
CA TYR A 189 -2.49 -8.04 3.20
C TYR A 189 -2.33 -9.34 2.42
N GLY A 190 -1.27 -10.10 2.64
CA GLY A 190 -1.01 -11.37 1.96
C GLY A 190 -0.98 -11.27 0.43
N VAL A 191 -0.48 -10.15 -0.11
CA VAL A 191 -0.45 -9.90 -1.56
C VAL A 191 0.70 -10.65 -2.20
N GLY A 192 0.42 -11.34 -3.31
CA GLY A 192 1.40 -12.16 -4.02
C GLY A 192 2.23 -11.41 -5.07
N ASN A 193 3.35 -12.04 -5.49
CA ASN A 193 4.31 -11.46 -6.45
C ASN A 193 3.82 -11.39 -7.91
N GLY A 194 2.62 -11.92 -8.19
CA GLY A 194 1.94 -11.70 -9.46
C GLY A 194 1.32 -10.30 -9.58
N THR A 195 1.22 -9.56 -8.45
CA THR A 195 0.73 -8.18 -8.41
C THR A 195 1.86 -7.21 -8.77
N THR A 196 1.57 -6.18 -9.54
CA THR A 196 2.54 -5.17 -9.96
C THR A 196 2.34 -3.87 -9.20
N ILE A 197 3.36 -3.42 -8.46
CA ILE A 197 3.33 -2.15 -7.71
C ILE A 197 4.57 -1.34 -8.10
N GLU A 198 4.36 -0.27 -8.88
CA GLU A 198 5.45 0.55 -9.39
C GLU A 198 5.08 2.04 -9.42
N ASN A 199 5.99 2.91 -9.04
CA ASN A 199 5.78 4.36 -9.06
C ASN A 199 4.56 4.79 -8.23
N CYS A 200 4.55 4.45 -6.95
CA CYS A 200 3.48 4.82 -6.03
C CYS A 200 4.01 5.80 -4.96
N GLU A 201 3.19 6.78 -4.60
CA GLU A 201 3.50 7.76 -3.57
C GLU A 201 2.41 7.79 -2.50
N ALA A 202 2.82 7.81 -1.22
CA ALA A 202 1.99 8.18 -0.09
C ALA A 202 2.43 9.55 0.43
N TYR A 203 1.48 10.49 0.54
CA TYR A 203 1.76 11.87 0.88
C TYR A 203 0.91 12.34 2.06
N LYS A 204 1.57 12.65 3.18
CA LYS A 204 0.97 13.28 4.37
C LYS A 204 -0.24 12.50 4.93
N GLY A 205 -0.07 11.19 5.15
CA GLY A 205 -1.00 10.37 5.94
C GLY A 205 -0.82 10.62 7.45
N SER A 206 -1.81 10.23 8.26
CA SER A 206 -1.67 10.21 9.73
C SER A 206 -1.31 8.84 10.28
N ASP A 207 -1.11 7.88 9.42
CA ASP A 207 -0.62 6.54 9.70
C ASP A 207 0.45 6.20 8.67
N ASP A 208 0.79 4.91 8.46
CA ASP A 208 1.88 4.52 7.57
C ASP A 208 1.68 4.94 6.11
N GLY A 209 2.81 5.10 5.42
CA GLY A 209 2.80 5.29 3.98
C GLY A 209 2.39 4.02 3.25
N PHE A 210 3.13 2.93 3.46
CA PHE A 210 2.89 1.60 2.90
C PHE A 210 3.17 0.54 3.94
N GLU A 211 2.20 -0.35 4.17
CA GLU A 211 2.36 -1.45 5.11
C GLU A 211 2.10 -2.81 4.47
N PHE A 212 2.93 -3.81 4.86
CA PHE A 212 2.93 -5.16 4.29
C PHE A 212 2.68 -6.21 5.37
N PHE A 213 1.50 -6.81 5.34
CA PHE A 213 1.11 -7.93 6.22
C PHE A 213 1.33 -9.25 5.51
N GLY A 214 2.51 -9.84 5.63
CA GLY A 214 2.86 -11.06 4.91
C GLY A 214 2.93 -10.89 3.39
N GLY A 215 2.85 -12.01 2.69
CA GLY A 215 2.88 -12.05 1.23
C GLY A 215 4.26 -11.88 0.62
N SER A 216 4.28 -11.82 -0.70
CA SER A 216 5.49 -11.81 -1.53
C SER A 216 5.52 -10.71 -2.58
N VAL A 217 4.63 -9.72 -2.46
CA VAL A 217 4.51 -8.61 -3.43
C VAL A 217 5.84 -7.86 -3.57
N ASN A 218 6.22 -7.58 -4.82
CA ASN A 218 7.39 -6.79 -5.12
C ASN A 218 6.97 -5.35 -5.40
N VAL A 219 7.79 -4.39 -4.95
CA VAL A 219 7.54 -2.96 -5.14
C VAL A 219 8.74 -2.27 -5.78
N LYS A 220 8.47 -1.24 -6.58
CA LYS A 220 9.51 -0.47 -7.26
C LYS A 220 9.15 1.00 -7.36
N ASN A 221 10.15 1.87 -7.14
CA ASN A 221 10.00 3.32 -7.24
C ASN A 221 8.90 3.84 -6.29
N MET A 222 9.04 3.57 -5.01
CA MET A 222 8.09 3.97 -3.98
C MET A 222 8.56 5.25 -3.29
N VAL A 223 7.63 6.16 -3.04
CA VAL A 223 7.92 7.44 -2.38
C VAL A 223 6.95 7.63 -1.21
N VAL A 224 7.48 7.97 -0.04
CA VAL A 224 6.67 8.39 1.11
C VAL A 224 7.13 9.76 1.57
N VAL A 225 6.17 10.68 1.72
CA VAL A 225 6.44 12.04 2.15
C VAL A 225 5.61 12.37 3.38
N SER A 226 6.28 12.47 4.51
CA SER A 226 5.71 13.04 5.75
C SER A 226 4.40 12.37 6.22
N CYS A 227 4.30 11.05 6.15
CA CYS A 227 3.31 10.29 6.89
C CYS A 227 3.68 10.35 8.39
N SER A 228 2.68 10.42 9.31
CA SER A 228 2.98 10.71 10.71
C SER A 228 3.36 9.48 11.54
N ASP A 229 3.00 8.29 11.10
CA ASP A 229 3.60 7.08 11.62
C ASP A 229 4.74 6.65 10.70
N ASP A 230 4.85 5.42 10.30
CA ASP A 230 6.01 4.93 9.58
C ASP A 230 5.93 5.21 8.07
N SER A 231 7.07 5.38 7.43
CA SER A 231 7.04 5.56 5.97
C SER A 231 6.81 4.22 5.26
N PHE A 232 7.53 3.19 5.70
CA PHE A 232 7.34 1.80 5.25
C PHE A 232 7.30 0.90 6.48
N ASP A 233 6.27 0.09 6.60
CA ASP A 233 6.20 -0.95 7.64
C ASP A 233 6.00 -2.33 7.01
N TRP A 234 6.48 -3.36 7.70
CA TRP A 234 6.17 -4.74 7.37
C TRP A 234 6.14 -5.66 8.59
N THR A 235 5.25 -6.62 8.49
CA THR A 235 5.06 -7.66 9.49
C THR A 235 4.61 -8.97 8.84
N GLU A 236 4.29 -9.95 9.63
CA GLU A 236 3.62 -11.20 9.26
C GLU A 236 4.26 -12.03 8.15
N GLY A 237 5.58 -11.91 7.99
CA GLY A 237 6.32 -12.77 7.05
C GLY A 237 6.45 -12.22 5.63
N TRP A 238 6.29 -10.91 5.39
CA TRP A 238 6.55 -10.35 4.07
C TRP A 238 7.97 -10.65 3.58
N ASN A 239 8.07 -11.24 2.38
CA ASN A 239 9.35 -11.63 1.78
C ASN A 239 9.53 -11.13 0.33
N GLY A 240 8.85 -10.07 -0.04
CA GLY A 240 8.96 -9.44 -1.35
C GLY A 240 10.28 -8.72 -1.59
N LYS A 241 10.35 -8.00 -2.70
CA LYS A 241 11.51 -7.17 -3.08
C LYS A 241 11.10 -5.73 -3.21
N GLY A 242 11.95 -4.81 -2.73
CA GLY A 242 11.82 -3.38 -2.93
C GLY A 242 13.01 -2.81 -3.70
N GLU A 243 12.76 -2.03 -4.74
CA GLU A 243 13.82 -1.34 -5.49
C GLU A 243 13.47 0.14 -5.63
N ASN A 244 14.41 1.03 -5.30
CA ASN A 244 14.24 2.48 -5.29
C ASN A 244 13.14 2.93 -4.30
N LEU A 245 13.44 2.90 -3.01
CA LEU A 245 12.54 3.36 -1.96
C LEU A 245 13.03 4.72 -1.44
N VAL A 246 12.15 5.70 -1.43
CA VAL A 246 12.41 7.05 -0.90
C VAL A 246 11.43 7.37 0.20
N ALA A 247 11.95 7.72 1.38
CA ALA A 247 11.19 8.34 2.46
C ALA A 247 11.78 9.71 2.77
N PHE A 248 10.93 10.72 2.85
CA PHE A 248 11.33 12.07 3.23
C PHE A 248 10.32 12.64 4.24
N GLN A 249 10.82 13.09 5.38
CA GLN A 249 10.00 13.70 6.43
C GLN A 249 10.36 15.18 6.55
N GLU A 250 9.39 16.05 6.33
CA GLU A 250 9.54 17.49 6.59
C GLU A 250 9.65 17.75 8.10
N ALA A 251 10.25 18.87 8.47
CA ALA A 251 10.38 19.25 9.87
C ALA A 251 9.00 19.38 10.56
N GLU A 252 8.90 18.90 11.82
CA GLU A 252 7.70 19.02 12.65
C GLU A 252 7.15 20.45 12.70
N SER A 253 8.04 21.46 12.76
CA SER A 253 7.65 22.87 12.73
C SER A 253 6.92 23.30 11.44
N THR A 254 7.09 22.57 10.36
CA THR A 254 6.40 22.78 9.08
C THR A 254 5.09 22.03 9.02
N LEU A 255 5.10 20.78 9.52
CA LEU A 255 3.95 19.87 9.46
C LEU A 255 2.92 20.18 10.54
N GLY A 256 3.36 20.55 11.75
CA GLY A 256 2.53 20.65 12.94
C GLY A 256 2.32 19.31 13.67
N TYR A 257 2.98 18.25 13.21
CA TYR A 257 3.04 16.91 13.81
C TYR A 257 4.43 16.30 13.59
N ASP A 258 4.81 15.33 14.42
CA ASP A 258 6.04 14.53 14.23
C ASP A 258 5.74 13.33 13.32
N CYS A 259 6.78 12.73 12.76
CA CYS A 259 6.73 11.48 12.01
C CYS A 259 7.52 10.42 12.75
N ASP A 260 7.05 9.16 12.75
CA ASP A 260 7.78 8.06 13.39
C ASP A 260 8.88 7.50 12.48
N CYS A 261 9.00 6.22 12.27
CA CYS A 261 10.14 5.63 11.57
C CYS A 261 10.11 5.88 10.06
N LEU A 262 11.28 5.83 9.44
CA LEU A 262 11.40 5.75 7.97
C LEU A 262 11.16 4.32 7.49
N ILE A 263 11.50 3.34 8.34
CA ILE A 263 11.13 1.93 8.24
C ILE A 263 10.91 1.39 9.65
N GLU A 264 9.76 0.79 9.91
CA GLU A 264 9.56 -0.15 11.00
C GLU A 264 9.48 -1.57 10.42
N ALA A 265 9.98 -2.58 11.15
CA ALA A 265 10.20 -3.88 10.55
C ALA A 265 10.04 -5.01 11.55
N ASP A 266 8.98 -5.77 11.39
CA ASP A 266 8.65 -6.90 12.27
C ASP A 266 8.61 -8.24 11.50
N ASN A 267 8.85 -9.33 12.22
CA ASN A 267 8.43 -10.64 11.74
C ASN A 267 7.01 -10.95 12.19
N ASN A 268 6.78 -10.92 13.51
CA ASN A 268 5.45 -11.16 14.09
C ASN A 268 5.45 -10.68 15.54
N GLU A 269 4.45 -9.89 15.89
CA GLU A 269 4.35 -9.25 17.21
C GLU A 269 4.28 -10.26 18.37
N ASN A 270 3.57 -11.37 18.18
CA ASN A 270 3.29 -12.33 19.22
C ASN A 270 4.26 -13.52 19.23
N ASN A 271 4.98 -13.75 18.11
CA ASN A 271 5.91 -14.86 17.95
C ASN A 271 7.07 -14.48 17.03
N TYR A 272 8.18 -14.00 17.58
CA TYR A 272 9.36 -13.54 16.85
C TYR A 272 10.01 -14.62 15.96
N SER A 273 9.66 -15.90 16.16
CA SER A 273 10.12 -17.03 15.34
C SER A 273 9.02 -17.61 14.45
N ALA A 274 7.92 -16.85 14.23
CA ALA A 274 6.85 -17.27 13.31
C ALA A 274 7.38 -17.48 11.89
N THR A 275 6.80 -18.44 11.17
CA THR A 275 7.22 -18.78 9.82
C THR A 275 6.03 -18.78 8.84
N PRO A 276 6.26 -18.35 7.57
CA PRO A 276 7.52 -17.86 7.00
C PRO A 276 8.00 -16.57 7.68
N VAL A 277 9.31 -16.40 7.80
CA VAL A 277 9.90 -15.20 8.44
C VAL A 277 9.83 -14.03 7.46
N SER A 278 9.56 -12.81 7.97
CA SER A 278 9.73 -11.59 7.21
C SER A 278 11.18 -11.46 6.75
N HIS A 279 11.41 -11.45 5.43
CA HIS A 279 12.74 -11.40 4.84
C HIS A 279 12.73 -10.66 3.50
N PRO A 280 12.37 -9.38 3.45
CA PRO A 280 12.42 -8.63 2.20
C PRO A 280 13.86 -8.37 1.73
N VAL A 281 14.01 -8.19 0.41
CA VAL A 281 15.26 -7.78 -0.24
C VAL A 281 15.09 -6.37 -0.80
N LEU A 282 15.74 -5.40 -0.19
CA LEU A 282 15.57 -3.97 -0.47
C LEU A 282 16.84 -3.39 -1.10
N LYS A 283 16.68 -2.59 -2.16
CA LYS A 283 17.81 -1.99 -2.88
C LYS A 283 17.58 -0.52 -3.22
N HIS A 284 18.64 0.27 -3.15
CA HIS A 284 18.66 1.68 -3.51
C HIS A 284 17.68 2.51 -2.68
N LEU A 285 17.98 2.69 -1.40
CA LEU A 285 17.13 3.42 -0.46
C LEU A 285 17.71 4.82 -0.17
N ILE A 286 16.84 5.84 -0.16
CA ILE A 286 17.13 7.16 0.39
C ILE A 286 16.07 7.47 1.45
N LEU A 287 16.47 7.44 2.71
CA LEU A 287 15.59 7.53 3.87
C LEU A 287 16.04 8.73 4.73
N MET A 288 15.29 9.86 4.65
CA MET A 288 15.64 11.11 5.32
C MET A 288 14.56 11.57 6.27
N GLY A 289 14.85 11.50 7.56
CA GLY A 289 13.96 11.92 8.65
C GLY A 289 14.02 13.42 8.94
N ASN A 290 13.14 13.84 9.82
CA ASN A 290 12.86 15.24 10.17
C ASN A 290 13.70 15.82 11.33
N GLY A 291 14.68 15.09 11.84
CA GLY A 291 15.48 15.51 13.01
C GLY A 291 14.86 15.08 14.36
N GLY A 292 13.72 14.41 14.37
CA GLY A 292 13.02 13.97 15.58
C GLY A 292 13.78 12.91 16.39
N SER A 293 13.24 12.59 17.58
CA SER A 293 13.83 11.65 18.53
C SER A 293 13.51 10.18 18.24
N LYS A 294 12.62 9.92 17.28
CA LYS A 294 12.24 8.58 16.86
C LYS A 294 13.36 7.89 16.05
N GLN A 295 13.19 6.60 15.78
CA GLN A 295 14.14 5.83 14.99
C GLN A 295 14.04 6.18 13.49
N GLY A 296 15.13 6.02 12.77
CA GLY A 296 15.15 6.08 11.32
C GLY A 296 14.68 4.75 10.74
N VAL A 297 15.51 3.72 10.87
CA VAL A 297 15.14 2.34 10.54
C VAL A 297 15.14 1.53 11.83
N ARG A 298 14.07 0.78 12.07
CA ARG A 298 13.89 -0.02 13.26
C ARG A 298 13.61 -1.47 12.87
N LEU A 299 14.59 -2.34 13.04
CA LEU A 299 14.48 -3.79 12.79
C LEU A 299 14.23 -4.51 14.11
N ARG A 300 13.08 -5.19 14.25
CA ARG A 300 12.69 -5.77 15.54
C ARG A 300 11.91 -7.09 15.39
N ARG A 301 11.51 -7.67 16.51
CA ARG A 301 10.56 -8.79 16.63
C ARG A 301 10.84 -9.96 15.70
N GLY A 302 12.14 -10.26 15.46
CA GLY A 302 12.56 -11.42 14.70
C GLY A 302 12.60 -11.22 13.17
N THR A 303 12.41 -10.00 12.65
CA THR A 303 12.53 -9.77 11.21
C THR A 303 13.92 -10.12 10.69
N GLU A 304 13.97 -10.66 9.50
CA GLU A 304 15.16 -10.78 8.66
C GLU A 304 15.05 -9.76 7.52
N VAL A 305 16.18 -9.36 6.92
CA VAL A 305 16.20 -8.40 5.81
C VAL A 305 17.52 -8.44 5.05
N GLU A 306 17.49 -8.20 3.74
CA GLU A 306 18.68 -7.83 2.97
C GLU A 306 18.52 -6.39 2.48
N ILE A 307 19.43 -5.48 2.88
CA ILE A 307 19.47 -4.08 2.39
C ILE A 307 20.77 -3.86 1.64
N ASP A 308 20.70 -3.44 0.38
CA ASP A 308 21.85 -3.12 -0.45
C ASP A 308 21.75 -1.70 -1.02
N ASN A 309 22.75 -0.88 -0.75
CA ASN A 309 22.85 0.51 -1.16
C ASN A 309 21.76 1.42 -0.55
N ALA A 310 21.96 1.85 0.70
CA ALA A 310 21.06 2.73 1.42
C ALA A 310 21.78 3.96 1.99
N GLN A 311 21.08 5.09 1.97
CA GLN A 311 21.44 6.32 2.67
C GLN A 311 20.34 6.62 3.68
N ILE A 312 20.67 6.59 4.98
CA ILE A 312 19.70 6.72 6.08
C ILE A 312 20.16 7.84 7.01
N GLY A 313 19.35 8.86 7.15
CA GLY A 313 19.73 10.01 7.98
C GLY A 313 18.55 10.81 8.52
N GLY A 314 18.87 11.91 9.22
CA GLY A 314 17.88 12.86 9.70
C GLY A 314 17.10 12.45 10.95
N LYS A 315 17.38 11.30 11.56
CA LYS A 315 16.84 10.91 12.87
C LYS A 315 17.96 10.77 13.89
N SER A 316 17.68 10.98 15.17
CA SER A 316 18.69 10.86 16.24
C SER A 316 19.14 9.42 16.45
N LEU A 317 18.24 8.44 16.30
CA LEU A 317 18.52 7.01 16.25
C LEU A 317 18.36 6.52 14.81
N THR A 318 19.43 6.56 14.02
CA THR A 318 19.35 6.35 12.56
C THR A 318 19.00 4.92 12.17
N LEU A 319 19.59 3.94 12.85
CA LEU A 319 19.36 2.51 12.64
C LEU A 319 19.38 1.78 13.98
N ALA A 320 18.25 1.21 14.37
CA ALA A 320 18.09 0.41 15.58
C ALA A 320 17.82 -1.05 15.21
N VAL A 321 18.46 -1.97 15.95
CA VAL A 321 18.22 -3.41 15.84
C VAL A 321 17.80 -3.91 17.22
N GLU A 322 16.65 -4.53 17.29
CA GLU A 322 16.01 -4.96 18.52
C GLU A 322 15.64 -6.45 18.45
N SER A 323 15.62 -7.09 19.59
CA SER A 323 15.41 -8.53 19.81
C SER A 323 16.61 -9.43 19.43
N THR A 324 16.74 -10.47 20.21
CA THR A 324 17.80 -11.48 20.07
C THR A 324 17.76 -12.17 18.69
N GLU A 325 16.57 -12.43 18.17
CA GLU A 325 16.34 -13.10 16.90
C GLU A 325 16.86 -12.26 15.73
N THR A 326 16.46 -10.98 15.69
CA THR A 326 16.86 -10.04 14.62
C THR A 326 18.37 -9.78 14.64
N GLU A 327 18.93 -9.52 15.83
CA GLU A 327 20.39 -9.30 15.92
C GLU A 327 21.20 -10.55 15.57
N ASN A 328 20.72 -11.75 15.94
CA ASN A 328 21.35 -13.00 15.53
C ASN A 328 21.25 -13.25 14.01
N ALA A 329 20.16 -12.87 13.37
CA ALA A 329 20.01 -12.98 11.91
C ALA A 329 21.10 -12.16 11.19
N LEU A 330 21.35 -10.93 11.61
CA LEU A 330 22.46 -10.09 11.10
C LEU A 330 23.82 -10.70 11.42
N LYS A 331 24.08 -11.02 12.68
CA LYS A 331 25.37 -11.57 13.12
C LYS A 331 25.77 -12.85 12.37
N ASN A 332 24.81 -13.69 12.06
CA ASN A 332 25.02 -14.97 11.37
C ASN A 332 24.98 -14.87 9.85
N GLY A 333 24.76 -13.66 9.29
CA GLY A 333 24.70 -13.41 7.84
C GLY A 333 23.44 -13.95 7.14
N ILE A 334 22.37 -14.23 7.90
CA ILE A 334 21.03 -14.51 7.37
C ILE A 334 20.47 -13.19 6.81
N SER A 335 20.41 -12.17 7.66
CA SER A 335 20.16 -10.79 7.24
C SER A 335 21.48 -10.14 6.80
N LYS A 336 21.40 -9.17 5.88
CA LYS A 336 22.58 -8.48 5.34
C LYS A 336 22.34 -6.99 5.19
N LEU A 337 23.30 -6.21 5.66
CA LEU A 337 23.41 -4.79 5.40
C LEU A 337 24.66 -4.54 4.56
N VAL A 338 24.48 -4.14 3.29
CA VAL A 338 25.56 -3.99 2.33
C VAL A 338 25.54 -2.59 1.74
N HIS A 339 26.65 -1.86 1.79
CA HIS A 339 26.75 -0.47 1.35
C HIS A 339 25.70 0.44 2.01
N VAL A 340 25.40 0.20 3.27
CA VAL A 340 24.45 1.03 4.06
C VAL A 340 25.24 2.14 4.75
N ASN A 341 24.86 3.38 4.45
CA ASN A 341 25.45 4.58 5.01
C ASN A 341 24.44 5.26 5.95
N ILE A 342 24.84 5.50 7.19
CA ILE A 342 23.97 6.10 8.22
C ILE A 342 24.56 7.39 8.77
N SER A 343 23.72 8.37 9.11
CA SER A 343 24.19 9.64 9.67
C SER A 343 24.60 9.57 11.14
N GLY A 344 24.06 8.60 11.88
CA GLY A 344 24.42 8.31 13.27
C GLY A 344 25.25 7.05 13.39
N THR A 345 24.99 6.30 14.46
CA THR A 345 25.56 4.95 14.71
C THR A 345 24.42 3.94 14.75
N LEU A 346 24.76 2.67 14.49
CA LEU A 346 23.83 1.57 14.72
C LEU A 346 23.62 1.39 16.23
N ASP A 347 22.38 1.31 16.65
CA ASP A 347 21.96 1.02 18.02
C ASP A 347 21.53 -0.45 18.14
N SER A 348 22.35 -1.26 18.82
CA SER A 348 22.08 -2.67 19.07
C SER A 348 21.53 -2.81 20.49
N LYS A 349 20.26 -3.19 20.62
CA LYS A 349 19.59 -3.28 21.92
C LYS A 349 20.08 -4.43 22.79
N GLU A 350 20.38 -5.57 22.16
CA GLU A 350 20.88 -6.77 22.85
C GLU A 350 22.43 -6.84 22.86
N GLY A 351 23.13 -5.99 22.10
CA GLY A 351 24.57 -5.98 21.97
C GLY A 351 25.14 -7.19 21.25
N ILE A 352 24.36 -7.87 20.43
CA ILE A 352 24.74 -9.07 19.68
C ILE A 352 25.33 -8.70 18.32
N TYR A 353 24.69 -7.77 17.57
CA TYR A 353 25.17 -7.21 16.32
C TYR A 353 25.53 -5.74 16.52
N THR A 354 26.80 -5.44 16.73
CA THR A 354 27.26 -4.12 17.17
C THR A 354 27.59 -3.18 16.01
N ASN A 355 27.68 -1.87 16.31
CA ASN A 355 28.13 -0.87 15.32
C ASN A 355 29.55 -1.17 14.79
N GLU A 356 30.44 -1.73 15.61
CA GLU A 356 31.76 -2.14 15.15
C GLU A 356 31.68 -3.26 14.10
N GLN A 357 30.76 -4.21 14.28
CA GLN A 357 30.53 -5.26 13.27
C GLN A 357 29.96 -4.66 11.99
N PHE A 358 28.90 -3.83 12.10
CA PHE A 358 28.30 -3.12 10.96
C PHE A 358 29.35 -2.38 10.12
N VAL A 359 30.23 -1.62 10.74
CA VAL A 359 31.30 -0.89 10.04
C VAL A 359 32.35 -1.85 9.46
N SER A 360 32.68 -2.94 10.18
CA SER A 360 33.68 -3.93 9.69
C SER A 360 33.19 -4.69 8.45
N GLU A 361 31.89 -4.74 8.20
CA GLU A 361 31.27 -5.34 7.01
C GLU A 361 31.26 -4.38 5.79
N GLY A 362 31.83 -3.17 5.94
CA GLY A 362 31.99 -2.21 4.85
C GLY A 362 30.89 -1.15 4.77
N ASN A 363 30.00 -1.09 5.76
CA ASN A 363 29.03 -0.02 5.92
C ASN A 363 29.67 1.21 6.56
N LEU A 364 29.02 2.38 6.48
CA LEU A 364 29.55 3.63 6.99
C LEU A 364 28.60 4.27 8.00
N ASP A 365 29.14 4.64 9.17
CA ASP A 365 28.44 5.46 10.18
C ASP A 365 28.92 6.92 10.14
N GLY A 366 28.22 7.81 10.85
CA GLY A 366 28.59 9.22 10.98
C GLY A 366 28.58 10.02 9.68
N GLN A 367 27.84 9.59 8.65
CA GLN A 367 27.82 10.21 7.35
C GLN A 367 26.98 11.50 7.33
N SER A 368 27.36 12.43 6.43
CA SER A 368 26.56 13.64 6.16
C SER A 368 25.91 13.50 4.79
N PHE A 369 24.62 13.79 4.72
CA PHE A 369 23.83 13.79 3.49
C PHE A 369 23.35 15.19 3.15
N ALA A 370 23.24 15.49 1.85
CA ALA A 370 22.91 16.83 1.36
C ALA A 370 21.39 17.01 1.07
N TYR A 371 20.55 16.11 1.55
CA TYR A 371 19.11 16.18 1.31
C TYR A 371 18.43 17.02 2.39
N SER A 372 17.96 18.19 2.03
CA SER A 372 17.17 19.08 2.90
C SER A 372 15.73 19.26 2.40
N THR A 373 15.47 18.85 1.17
CA THR A 373 14.13 18.92 0.55
C THR A 373 13.90 17.68 -0.32
N LEU A 374 12.64 17.38 -0.59
CA LEU A 374 12.28 16.33 -1.55
C LEU A 374 12.84 16.62 -2.95
N THR A 375 12.98 17.89 -3.32
CA THR A 375 13.59 18.32 -4.58
C THR A 375 15.07 17.90 -4.69
N ASP A 376 15.82 17.93 -3.59
CA ASP A 376 17.21 17.50 -3.58
C ASP A 376 17.29 16.00 -3.93
N ILE A 377 16.40 15.18 -3.32
CA ILE A 377 16.30 13.74 -3.61
C ILE A 377 15.84 13.52 -5.05
N ALA A 378 14.82 14.23 -5.54
CA ALA A 378 14.30 14.09 -6.90
C ALA A 378 15.31 14.51 -8.00
N ASN A 379 16.30 15.31 -7.67
CA ASN A 379 17.40 15.63 -8.59
C ASN A 379 18.34 14.45 -8.78
N GLU A 380 18.53 13.62 -7.76
CA GLU A 380 19.27 12.36 -7.83
C GLU A 380 18.36 11.25 -8.38
N CYS A 381 17.17 11.10 -7.84
CA CYS A 381 16.18 10.09 -8.23
C CYS A 381 15.29 10.61 -9.38
N THR A 382 15.86 10.73 -10.58
CA THR A 382 15.15 11.33 -11.74
C THR A 382 13.86 10.62 -12.14
N TRP A 383 13.67 9.38 -11.69
CA TRP A 383 12.46 8.60 -11.89
C TRP A 383 11.25 9.15 -11.11
N MET A 384 11.47 10.01 -10.10
CA MET A 384 10.40 10.67 -9.34
C MET A 384 9.71 11.80 -10.14
N LYS A 385 10.37 12.35 -11.15
CA LYS A 385 9.91 13.56 -11.84
C LYS A 385 8.58 13.37 -12.57
N GLY A 386 7.68 14.33 -12.38
CA GLY A 386 6.42 14.46 -13.10
C GLY A 386 5.21 13.86 -12.39
N TRP A 387 5.39 12.93 -11.45
CA TRP A 387 4.28 12.23 -10.80
C TRP A 387 4.26 12.36 -9.27
N THR A 388 5.38 12.67 -8.64
CA THR A 388 5.43 12.95 -7.20
C THR A 388 4.99 14.38 -6.88
N LYS A 389 4.49 14.62 -5.64
CA LYS A 389 3.98 15.91 -5.16
C LYS A 389 5.04 16.78 -4.51
#